data_467de7a8728c3a55744cb9206e4b78eb
#
_entry.id   467de7a8728c3a55744cb9206e4b78eb
#
_cell.length_a   1.000
_cell.length_b   1.000
_cell.length_c   1.000
_cell.angle_alpha   90.00
_cell.angle_beta   90.00
_cell.angle_gamma   90.00
#
_symmetry.space_group_name_H-M   'P 1'
#
loop_
_entity.id
_entity.type
_entity.pdbx_description
1 polymer ?
#
loop_
_entity_poly.entity_id
_entity_poly.type
_entity_poly.pdbx_seq_one_letter_code
_entity_poly.pdbx_strand_id
1 'polypeptide(L)'
;MSMVTAMECGLAARVQFVAAAVKPDEVNKDLAKLSPIAKVPVLETDHGHALYDSRVIMEYFAHVAGNKHLLPDDGVKRFRILTLLALSQGLADASVALRYETATRPETARWPAFIERTKARLADSLDELEKNWHADLADVTLGSIATAAALGYIDIRDIVPGWRKNHMNLSQFADRFAKRESMMNTAPKP
;
A
#
# COMPACT_ATOMS: atom_id res chain seq x y z
N MET A 1 -3.01 3.67 -0.97
CA MET A 1 -3.71 2.56 -1.64
C MET A 1 -5.21 2.81 -1.75
N SER A 2 -6.00 2.74 -0.66
CA SER A 2 -7.47 2.81 -0.72
C SER A 2 -8.03 4.06 -1.42
N MET A 3 -7.53 5.27 -1.12
CA MET A 3 -7.98 6.49 -1.80
C MET A 3 -7.61 6.52 -3.29
N VAL A 4 -6.44 6.00 -3.66
CA VAL A 4 -6.06 5.83 -5.07
C VAL A 4 -7.09 4.93 -5.77
N THR A 5 -7.43 3.79 -5.16
CA THR A 5 -8.45 2.88 -5.71
C THR A 5 -9.82 3.55 -5.82
N ALA A 6 -10.25 4.31 -4.81
CA ALA A 6 -11.52 5.04 -4.88
C ALA A 6 -11.55 6.02 -6.07
N MET A 7 -10.45 6.72 -6.35
CA MET A 7 -10.33 7.61 -7.51
C MET A 7 -10.33 6.84 -8.84
N GLU A 8 -9.57 5.75 -8.94
CA GLU A 8 -9.54 4.90 -10.15
C GLU A 8 -10.90 4.22 -10.42
N CYS A 9 -11.74 4.11 -9.39
CA CYS A 9 -13.12 3.63 -9.49
C CYS A 9 -14.15 4.75 -9.75
N GLY A 10 -13.74 6.02 -9.80
CA GLY A 10 -14.67 7.15 -9.91
C GLY A 10 -15.53 7.39 -8.66
N LEU A 11 -15.13 6.83 -7.52
CA LEU A 11 -15.87 6.90 -6.26
C LEU A 11 -15.40 8.00 -5.31
N ALA A 12 -14.38 8.77 -5.68
CA ALA A 12 -13.75 9.76 -4.78
C ALA A 12 -14.75 10.78 -4.21
N ALA A 13 -15.70 11.26 -5.01
CA ALA A 13 -16.73 12.20 -4.56
C ALA A 13 -17.74 11.61 -3.56
N ARG A 14 -17.80 10.28 -3.44
CA ARG A 14 -18.65 9.54 -2.50
C ARG A 14 -17.94 9.19 -1.20
N VAL A 15 -16.66 9.46 -1.10
CA VAL A 15 -15.83 9.10 0.06
C VAL A 15 -15.50 10.36 0.85
N GLN A 16 -15.98 10.43 2.07
CA GLN A 16 -15.55 11.46 3.02
C GLN A 16 -14.22 11.01 3.66
N PHE A 17 -13.15 11.74 3.37
CA PHE A 17 -11.85 11.47 3.98
C PHE A 17 -11.74 12.11 5.36
N VAL A 18 -11.44 11.30 6.37
CA VAL A 18 -11.14 11.73 7.74
C VAL A 18 -9.71 11.37 8.07
N ALA A 19 -8.89 12.38 8.36
CA ALA A 19 -7.51 12.17 8.75
C ALA A 19 -7.43 11.56 10.16
N ALA A 20 -6.63 10.51 10.31
CA ALA A 20 -6.39 9.87 11.59
C ALA A 20 -4.88 9.62 11.78
N ALA A 21 -4.36 10.06 12.92
CA ALA A 21 -2.96 9.79 13.30
C ALA A 21 -2.85 8.41 13.94
N VAL A 22 -1.82 7.67 13.54
CA VAL A 22 -1.46 6.37 14.12
C VAL A 22 -0.01 6.40 14.55
N LYS A 23 0.25 6.03 15.78
CA LYS A 23 1.59 5.90 16.35
C LYS A 23 1.82 4.45 16.78
N PRO A 24 3.09 3.97 16.83
CA PRO A 24 3.37 2.58 17.20
C PRO A 24 3.17 2.29 18.70
N ASP A 25 3.19 3.32 19.54
CA ASP A 25 3.18 3.27 21.00
C ASP A 25 1.91 3.85 21.63
N GLU A 26 0.96 4.32 20.82
CA GLU A 26 -0.27 4.95 21.31
C GLU A 26 -1.48 4.47 20.51
N VAL A 27 -2.56 4.13 21.20
CA VAL A 27 -3.80 3.71 20.57
C VAL A 27 -4.66 4.93 20.22
N ASN A 28 -5.01 5.05 18.94
CA ASN A 28 -6.04 6.01 18.53
C ASN A 28 -7.43 5.47 18.94
N LYS A 29 -8.04 6.11 19.95
CA LYS A 29 -9.30 5.65 20.56
C LYS A 29 -10.49 5.70 19.60
N ASP A 30 -10.49 6.63 18.63
CA ASP A 30 -11.59 6.73 17.66
C ASP A 30 -11.48 5.64 16.61
N LEU A 31 -10.28 5.34 16.13
CA LEU A 31 -10.06 4.18 15.26
C LEU A 31 -10.40 2.86 15.98
N ALA A 32 -10.09 2.76 17.27
CA ALA A 32 -10.39 1.56 18.07
C ALA A 32 -11.89 1.29 18.21
N LYS A 33 -12.75 2.31 18.10
CA LYS A 33 -14.22 2.14 18.06
C LYS A 33 -14.70 1.51 16.75
N LEU A 34 -14.00 1.78 15.64
CA LEU A 34 -14.33 1.26 14.30
C LEU A 34 -13.66 -0.08 14.00
N SER A 35 -12.46 -0.29 14.52
CA SER A 35 -11.70 -1.51 14.28
C SER A 35 -10.83 -1.86 15.48
N PRO A 36 -10.88 -3.10 16.00
CA PRO A 36 -10.03 -3.53 17.12
C PRO A 36 -8.53 -3.51 16.79
N ILE A 37 -8.16 -3.45 15.50
CA ILE A 37 -6.78 -3.34 15.04
C ILE A 37 -6.25 -1.91 15.24
N ALA A 38 -7.14 -0.90 15.31
CA ALA A 38 -6.83 0.53 15.50
C ALA A 38 -5.74 1.06 14.52
N LYS A 39 -5.75 0.58 13.27
CA LYS A 39 -4.84 0.98 12.19
C LYS A 39 -5.61 1.61 11.05
N VAL A 40 -4.95 2.49 10.31
CA VAL A 40 -5.46 3.05 9.04
C VAL A 40 -5.05 2.17 7.85
N PRO A 41 -5.88 2.09 6.80
CA PRO A 41 -7.20 2.70 6.68
C PRO A 41 -8.32 1.86 7.32
N VAL A 42 -9.40 2.54 7.71
CA VAL A 42 -10.72 1.94 8.00
C VAL A 42 -11.73 2.67 7.13
N LEU A 43 -12.65 1.95 6.52
CA LEU A 43 -13.77 2.50 5.76
C LEU A 43 -15.08 2.14 6.49
N GLU A 44 -15.84 3.14 6.87
CA GLU A 44 -17.22 2.96 7.31
C GLU A 44 -18.14 3.08 6.10
N THR A 45 -18.97 2.07 5.86
CA THR A 45 -19.92 2.04 4.75
C THR A 45 -21.23 2.70 5.11
N ASP A 46 -22.05 3.07 4.12
CA ASP A 46 -23.39 3.64 4.31
C ASP A 46 -24.34 2.72 5.13
N HIS A 47 -23.98 1.44 5.27
CA HIS A 47 -24.72 0.46 6.07
C HIS A 47 -24.15 0.32 7.50
N GLY A 48 -23.20 1.16 7.91
CA GLY A 48 -22.60 1.14 9.24
C GLY A 48 -21.59 0.00 9.45
N HIS A 49 -21.14 -0.68 8.40
CA HIS A 49 -20.09 -1.70 8.51
C HIS A 49 -18.71 -1.06 8.36
N ALA A 50 -17.81 -1.39 9.27
CA ALA A 50 -16.42 -1.01 9.18
C ALA A 50 -15.63 -2.07 8.41
N LEU A 51 -14.98 -1.67 7.30
CA LEU A 51 -14.10 -2.51 6.50
C LEU A 51 -12.65 -2.16 6.79
N TYR A 52 -11.81 -3.14 6.93
CA TYR A 52 -10.36 -3.09 7.11
C TYR A 52 -9.76 -4.48 6.76
N ASP A 53 -8.50 -4.62 6.27
CA ASP A 53 -7.56 -3.53 6.01
C ASP A 53 -7.70 -2.93 4.59
N SER A 54 -6.65 -2.27 4.11
CA SER A 54 -6.63 -1.64 2.77
C SER A 54 -6.99 -2.61 1.64
N ARG A 55 -6.65 -3.89 1.75
CA ARG A 55 -6.95 -4.92 0.73
C ARG A 55 -8.45 -5.13 0.60
N VAL A 56 -9.15 -5.30 1.71
CA VAL A 56 -10.62 -5.44 1.72
C VAL A 56 -11.29 -4.18 1.19
N ILE A 57 -10.81 -3.01 1.57
CA ILE A 57 -11.34 -1.72 1.10
C ILE A 57 -11.16 -1.56 -0.40
N MET A 58 -9.98 -1.94 -0.93
CA MET A 58 -9.71 -1.88 -2.37
C MET A 58 -10.60 -2.83 -3.17
N GLU A 59 -10.79 -4.06 -2.70
CA GLU A 59 -11.72 -5.02 -3.32
C GLU A 59 -13.16 -4.50 -3.25
N TYR A 60 -13.58 -3.92 -2.13
CA TYR A 60 -14.91 -3.33 -1.97
C TYR A 60 -15.14 -2.20 -2.99
N PHE A 61 -14.20 -1.28 -3.17
CA PHE A 61 -14.34 -0.22 -4.17
C PHE A 61 -14.40 -0.76 -5.60
N ALA A 62 -13.58 -1.74 -5.95
CA ALA A 62 -13.63 -2.38 -7.25
C ALA A 62 -14.99 -3.07 -7.49
N HIS A 63 -15.53 -3.74 -6.47
CA HIS A 63 -16.83 -4.40 -6.50
C HIS A 63 -17.98 -3.38 -6.66
N VAL A 64 -18.03 -2.33 -5.83
CA VAL A 64 -19.07 -1.29 -5.89
C VAL A 64 -19.09 -0.56 -7.23
N ALA A 65 -17.90 -0.33 -7.81
CA ALA A 65 -17.78 0.28 -9.13
C ALA A 65 -18.06 -0.68 -10.29
N GLY A 66 -18.22 -1.98 -10.04
CA GLY A 66 -18.28 -3.00 -11.10
C GLY A 66 -17.01 -3.05 -11.96
N ASN A 67 -15.86 -2.60 -11.44
CA ASN A 67 -14.63 -2.45 -12.21
C ASN A 67 -13.84 -3.77 -12.24
N LYS A 68 -14.23 -4.66 -13.16
CA LYS A 68 -13.58 -5.96 -13.37
C LYS A 68 -12.17 -5.87 -13.98
N HIS A 69 -11.78 -4.70 -14.47
CA HIS A 69 -10.41 -4.46 -14.94
C HIS A 69 -9.44 -4.35 -13.75
N LEU A 70 -9.85 -3.66 -12.70
CA LEU A 70 -9.05 -3.57 -11.46
C LEU A 70 -8.93 -4.93 -10.77
N LEU A 71 -10.04 -5.70 -10.72
CA LEU A 71 -10.07 -7.05 -10.19
C LEU A 71 -11.18 -7.86 -10.87
N PRO A 72 -10.87 -8.89 -11.67
CA PRO A 72 -11.86 -9.81 -12.23
C PRO A 72 -12.64 -10.57 -11.15
N ASP A 73 -13.85 -11.03 -11.48
CA ASP A 73 -14.69 -11.79 -10.55
C ASP A 73 -14.08 -13.16 -10.18
N ASP A 74 -13.41 -13.79 -11.14
CA ASP A 74 -12.86 -15.14 -10.98
C ASP A 74 -11.59 -15.36 -11.82
N GLY A 75 -11.13 -16.60 -11.81
CA GLY A 75 -10.08 -17.10 -12.68
C GLY A 75 -8.65 -16.79 -12.23
N VAL A 76 -7.71 -17.29 -13.01
CA VAL A 76 -6.27 -17.19 -12.71
C VAL A 76 -5.80 -15.73 -12.63
N LYS A 77 -6.34 -14.86 -13.48
CA LYS A 77 -5.97 -13.43 -13.51
C LYS A 77 -6.31 -12.76 -12.17
N ARG A 78 -7.46 -13.10 -11.56
CA ARG A 78 -7.84 -12.59 -10.24
C ARG A 78 -6.78 -12.94 -9.20
N PHE A 79 -6.40 -14.23 -9.11
CA PHE A 79 -5.42 -14.66 -8.11
C PHE A 79 -4.03 -14.10 -8.35
N ARG A 80 -3.65 -13.89 -9.62
CA ARG A 80 -2.39 -13.21 -9.93
C ARG A 80 -2.39 -11.77 -9.44
N ILE A 81 -3.46 -11.01 -9.67
CA ILE A 81 -3.60 -9.63 -9.14
C ILE A 81 -3.59 -9.61 -7.60
N LEU A 82 -4.30 -10.55 -6.94
CA LEU A 82 -4.33 -10.64 -5.49
C LEU A 82 -2.97 -11.04 -4.91
N THR A 83 -2.19 -11.87 -5.61
CA THR A 83 -0.83 -12.22 -5.19
C THR A 83 0.10 -11.01 -5.28
N LEU A 84 0.03 -10.23 -6.36
CA LEU A 84 0.77 -8.98 -6.50
C LEU A 84 0.36 -7.97 -5.42
N LEU A 85 -0.93 -7.85 -5.13
CA LEU A 85 -1.46 -7.02 -4.05
C LEU A 85 -0.87 -7.45 -2.70
N ALA A 86 -0.84 -8.76 -2.41
CA ALA A 86 -0.30 -9.30 -1.17
C ALA A 86 1.21 -9.07 -1.03
N LEU A 87 1.99 -9.26 -2.11
CA LEU A 87 3.43 -8.97 -2.14
C LEU A 87 3.69 -7.49 -1.87
N SER A 88 2.97 -6.60 -2.54
CA SER A 88 3.11 -5.15 -2.38
C SER A 88 2.67 -4.66 -0.99
N GLN A 89 1.64 -5.28 -0.42
CA GLN A 89 1.24 -5.02 0.97
C GLN A 89 2.33 -5.47 1.95
N GLY A 90 2.91 -6.65 1.74
CA GLY A 90 4.04 -7.14 2.55
C GLY A 90 5.26 -6.23 2.47
N LEU A 91 5.54 -5.67 1.29
CA LEU A 91 6.60 -4.67 1.09
C LEU A 91 6.30 -3.39 1.88
N ALA A 92 5.07 -2.89 1.84
CA ALA A 92 4.65 -1.70 2.61
C ALA A 92 4.70 -1.95 4.12
N ASP A 93 4.22 -3.10 4.59
CA ASP A 93 4.23 -3.47 6.02
C ASP A 93 5.66 -3.60 6.55
N ALA A 94 6.55 -4.24 5.79
CA ALA A 94 7.97 -4.32 6.14
C ALA A 94 8.64 -2.93 6.17
N SER A 95 8.28 -2.04 5.25
CA SER A 95 8.77 -0.66 5.20
C SER A 95 8.35 0.13 6.44
N VAL A 96 7.08 0.03 6.84
CA VAL A 96 6.57 0.67 8.06
C VAL A 96 7.24 0.09 9.31
N ALA A 97 7.38 -1.24 9.38
CA ALA A 97 8.04 -1.91 10.51
C ALA A 97 9.50 -1.47 10.66
N LEU A 98 10.26 -1.40 9.54
CA LEU A 98 11.63 -0.92 9.56
C LEU A 98 11.72 0.53 10.02
N ARG A 99 10.82 1.40 9.51
CA ARG A 99 10.77 2.80 9.93
C ARG A 99 10.51 2.94 11.43
N TYR A 100 9.55 2.20 11.99
CA TYR A 100 9.28 2.25 13.42
C TYR A 100 10.47 1.79 14.25
N GLU A 101 11.16 0.74 13.81
CA GLU A 101 12.33 0.22 14.49
C GLU A 101 13.53 1.18 14.44
N THR A 102 13.71 1.90 13.31
CA THR A 102 14.90 2.73 13.08
C THR A 102 14.70 4.21 13.40
N ALA A 103 13.50 4.76 13.20
CA ALA A 103 13.24 6.19 13.35
C ALA A 103 12.44 6.54 14.62
N THR A 104 11.66 5.60 15.17
CA THR A 104 10.80 5.86 16.34
C THR A 104 11.36 5.22 17.61
N ARG A 105 11.88 3.99 17.51
CA ARG A 105 12.46 3.28 18.66
C ARG A 105 13.79 3.91 19.08
N PRO A 106 14.03 4.13 20.39
CA PRO A 106 15.33 4.58 20.91
C PRO A 106 16.45 3.66 20.43
N GLU A 107 17.60 4.21 20.07
CA GLU A 107 18.71 3.47 19.48
C GLU A 107 19.18 2.30 20.34
N THR A 108 19.26 2.53 21.65
CA THR A 108 19.65 1.51 22.64
C THR A 108 18.67 0.35 22.79
N ALA A 109 17.43 0.50 22.29
CA ALA A 109 16.38 -0.51 22.35
C ALA A 109 16.10 -1.17 20.99
N ARG A 110 16.84 -0.78 19.93
CA ARG A 110 16.68 -1.36 18.58
C ARG A 110 17.17 -2.80 18.56
N TRP A 111 16.52 -3.62 17.74
CA TRP A 111 16.89 -5.02 17.55
C TRP A 111 17.63 -5.21 16.21
N PRO A 112 18.98 -5.29 16.20
CA PRO A 112 19.76 -5.33 14.97
C PRO A 112 19.41 -6.48 14.05
N ALA A 113 19.19 -7.68 14.58
CA ALA A 113 18.82 -8.86 13.78
C ALA A 113 17.48 -8.69 13.09
N PHE A 114 16.50 -8.03 13.72
CA PHE A 114 15.22 -7.70 13.10
C PHE A 114 15.39 -6.69 11.96
N ILE A 115 16.20 -5.65 12.16
CA ILE A 115 16.51 -4.64 11.16
C ILE A 115 17.10 -5.30 9.91
N GLU A 116 18.17 -6.11 10.08
CA GLU A 116 18.83 -6.78 8.96
C GLU A 116 17.90 -7.78 8.24
N ARG A 117 17.11 -8.56 8.98
CA ARG A 117 16.12 -9.47 8.38
C ARG A 117 15.05 -8.71 7.61
N THR A 118 14.63 -7.54 8.11
CA THR A 118 13.61 -6.71 7.44
C THR A 118 14.18 -6.06 6.18
N LYS A 119 15.41 -5.55 6.22
CA LYS A 119 16.11 -5.04 5.02
C LYS A 119 16.26 -6.11 3.94
N ALA A 120 16.65 -7.33 4.31
CA ALA A 120 16.74 -8.43 3.36
C ALA A 120 15.37 -8.74 2.72
N ARG A 121 14.28 -8.78 3.51
CA ARG A 121 12.92 -8.97 2.99
C ARG A 121 12.52 -7.88 2.00
N LEU A 122 12.87 -6.61 2.27
CA LEU A 122 12.60 -5.50 1.35
C LEU A 122 13.37 -5.67 0.04
N ALA A 123 14.65 -6.02 0.10
CA ALA A 123 15.47 -6.28 -1.07
C ALA A 123 14.91 -7.45 -1.91
N ASP A 124 14.64 -8.60 -1.28
CA ASP A 124 14.06 -9.78 -1.92
C ASP A 124 12.71 -9.44 -2.60
N SER A 125 11.88 -8.62 -1.95
CA SER A 125 10.58 -8.22 -2.51
C SER A 125 10.71 -7.29 -3.71
N LEU A 126 11.66 -6.35 -3.68
CA LEU A 126 11.95 -5.48 -4.83
C LEU A 126 12.53 -6.28 -6.00
N ASP A 127 13.44 -7.19 -5.72
CA ASP A 127 14.02 -8.11 -6.71
C ASP A 127 12.94 -8.98 -7.36
N GLU A 128 12.02 -9.54 -6.57
CA GLU A 128 10.91 -10.34 -7.07
C GLU A 128 9.98 -9.52 -7.96
N LEU A 129 9.60 -8.31 -7.53
CA LEU A 129 8.78 -7.39 -8.33
C LEU A 129 9.46 -7.03 -9.66
N GLU A 130 10.76 -6.73 -9.63
CA GLU A 130 11.53 -6.38 -10.84
C GLU A 130 11.60 -7.54 -11.82
N LYS A 131 11.89 -8.76 -11.34
CA LYS A 131 12.16 -9.92 -12.20
C LYS A 131 10.90 -10.58 -12.73
N ASN A 132 9.86 -10.74 -11.88
CA ASN A 132 8.75 -11.64 -12.16
C ASN A 132 7.40 -10.94 -12.33
N TRP A 133 7.29 -9.65 -11.97
CA TRP A 133 6.02 -8.94 -11.94
C TRP A 133 5.95 -7.68 -12.82
N HIS A 134 7.04 -7.27 -13.43
CA HIS A 134 7.06 -6.02 -14.22
C HIS A 134 6.02 -6.00 -15.36
N ALA A 135 5.72 -7.16 -15.98
CA ALA A 135 4.70 -7.26 -17.02
C ALA A 135 3.27 -7.00 -16.46
N ASP A 136 2.98 -7.43 -15.23
CA ASP A 136 1.70 -7.21 -14.55
C ASP A 136 1.48 -5.75 -14.14
N LEU A 137 2.55 -4.95 -14.12
CA LEU A 137 2.52 -3.52 -13.81
C LEU A 137 2.18 -2.64 -15.02
N ALA A 138 1.96 -3.22 -16.20
CA ALA A 138 1.54 -2.49 -17.39
C ALA A 138 0.10 -1.98 -17.26
N ASP A 139 -0.78 -2.78 -16.68
CA ASP A 139 -2.19 -2.48 -16.46
C ASP A 139 -2.43 -1.82 -15.09
N VAL A 140 -3.51 -1.03 -14.99
CA VAL A 140 -3.99 -0.52 -13.71
C VAL A 140 -4.89 -1.56 -13.06
N THR A 141 -4.37 -2.21 -12.03
CA THR A 141 -5.06 -3.24 -11.26
C THR A 141 -4.89 -2.96 -9.76
N LEU A 142 -5.61 -3.69 -8.90
CA LEU A 142 -5.38 -3.56 -7.44
C LEU A 142 -3.92 -3.86 -7.06
N GLY A 143 -3.29 -4.81 -7.76
CA GLY A 143 -1.88 -5.14 -7.56
C GLY A 143 -0.94 -3.97 -7.91
N SER A 144 -1.10 -3.38 -9.10
CA SER A 144 -0.25 -2.26 -9.54
C SER A 144 -0.47 -0.99 -8.71
N ILE A 145 -1.71 -0.70 -8.28
CA ILE A 145 -2.01 0.39 -7.33
C ILE A 145 -1.26 0.19 -6.01
N ALA A 146 -1.30 -1.03 -5.46
CA ALA A 146 -0.60 -1.34 -4.21
C ALA A 146 0.91 -1.22 -4.36
N THR A 147 1.48 -1.71 -5.49
CA THR A 147 2.90 -1.59 -5.80
C THR A 147 3.32 -0.12 -5.87
N ALA A 148 2.58 0.71 -6.62
CA ALA A 148 2.88 2.13 -6.74
C ALA A 148 2.86 2.85 -5.38
N ALA A 149 1.87 2.55 -4.54
CA ALA A 149 1.76 3.15 -3.21
C ALA A 149 2.89 2.68 -2.27
N ALA A 150 3.31 1.41 -2.34
CA ALA A 150 4.43 0.89 -1.55
C ALA A 150 5.76 1.53 -1.97
N LEU A 151 6.03 1.61 -3.28
CA LEU A 151 7.22 2.27 -3.82
C LEU A 151 7.25 3.76 -3.48
N GLY A 152 6.10 4.46 -3.58
CA GLY A 152 5.98 5.85 -3.18
C GLY A 152 6.29 6.07 -1.69
N TYR A 153 5.90 5.14 -0.81
CA TYR A 153 6.26 5.21 0.60
C TYR A 153 7.76 4.99 0.82
N ILE A 154 8.37 4.03 0.10
CA ILE A 154 9.82 3.79 0.15
C ILE A 154 10.59 5.05 -0.25
N ASP A 155 10.17 5.73 -1.33
CA ASP A 155 10.81 6.96 -1.79
C ASP A 155 10.67 8.11 -0.78
N ILE A 156 9.45 8.41 -0.33
CA ILE A 156 9.19 9.54 0.59
C ILE A 156 9.94 9.37 1.92
N ARG A 157 10.17 8.14 2.35
CA ARG A 157 10.81 7.83 3.65
C ARG A 157 12.26 7.36 3.51
N ASP A 158 12.78 7.27 2.29
CA ASP A 158 14.12 6.75 1.99
C ASP A 158 14.41 5.41 2.68
N ILE A 159 13.42 4.50 2.65
CA ILE A 159 13.47 3.21 3.38
C ILE A 159 14.55 2.29 2.81
N VAL A 160 14.72 2.27 1.49
CA VAL A 160 15.73 1.49 0.76
C VAL A 160 16.51 2.42 -0.14
N PRO A 161 17.56 3.08 0.38
CA PRO A 161 18.34 4.03 -0.40
C PRO A 161 18.88 3.42 -1.70
N GLY A 162 18.68 4.12 -2.80
CA GLY A 162 19.21 3.72 -4.11
C GLY A 162 18.50 2.54 -4.79
N TRP A 163 17.36 2.06 -4.30
CA TRP A 163 16.62 0.95 -4.89
C TRP A 163 16.36 1.11 -6.39
N ARG A 164 16.10 2.33 -6.85
CA ARG A 164 15.81 2.64 -8.26
C ARG A 164 16.95 2.31 -9.22
N LYS A 165 18.21 2.35 -8.75
CA LYS A 165 19.38 2.06 -9.58
C LYS A 165 19.47 0.57 -10.00
N ASN A 166 18.99 -0.30 -9.13
CA ASN A 166 19.07 -1.75 -9.33
C ASN A 166 17.75 -2.34 -9.87
N HIS A 167 16.66 -1.55 -9.96
CA HIS A 167 15.32 -2.00 -10.34
C HIS A 167 14.74 -1.04 -11.39
N MET A 168 15.27 -1.13 -12.62
CA MET A 168 14.97 -0.18 -13.71
C MET A 168 13.52 -0.23 -14.15
N ASN A 169 12.92 -1.42 -14.28
CA ASN A 169 11.52 -1.56 -14.69
C ASN A 169 10.57 -1.01 -13.63
N LEU A 170 10.84 -1.29 -12.34
CA LEU A 170 10.08 -0.72 -11.23
C LEU A 170 10.24 0.80 -11.14
N SER A 171 11.44 1.31 -11.38
CA SER A 171 11.69 2.76 -11.40
C SER A 171 10.84 3.45 -12.48
N GLN A 172 10.86 2.91 -13.71
CA GLN A 172 10.05 3.42 -14.82
C GLN A 172 8.55 3.30 -14.54
N PHE A 173 8.11 2.19 -13.93
CA PHE A 173 6.74 2.02 -13.51
C PHE A 173 6.34 3.08 -12.46
N ALA A 174 7.14 3.26 -11.42
CA ALA A 174 6.87 4.23 -10.36
C ALA A 174 6.74 5.66 -10.93
N ASP A 175 7.66 6.06 -11.84
CA ASP A 175 7.63 7.38 -12.47
C ASP A 175 6.41 7.58 -13.37
N ARG A 176 6.00 6.53 -14.10
CA ARG A 176 4.79 6.57 -14.93
C ARG A 176 3.53 6.63 -14.07
N PHE A 177 3.45 5.77 -13.04
CA PHE A 177 2.27 5.67 -12.19
C PHE A 177 2.07 6.91 -11.31
N ALA A 178 3.16 7.53 -10.84
CA ALA A 178 3.12 8.77 -10.03
C ALA A 178 2.46 9.95 -10.77
N LYS A 179 2.45 9.95 -12.11
CA LYS A 179 1.81 10.99 -12.93
C LYS A 179 0.29 10.83 -13.05
N ARG A 180 -0.29 9.75 -12.53
CA ARG A 180 -1.74 9.57 -12.53
C ARG A 180 -2.39 10.57 -11.56
N GLU A 181 -3.54 11.09 -11.95
CA GLU A 181 -4.30 12.04 -11.13
C GLU A 181 -4.61 11.45 -9.73
N SER A 182 -4.95 10.16 -9.68
CA SER A 182 -5.21 9.44 -8.44
C SER A 182 -4.02 9.44 -7.48
N MET A 183 -2.79 9.32 -7.98
CA MET A 183 -1.56 9.39 -7.17
C MET A 183 -1.24 10.82 -6.74
N MET A 184 -1.31 11.77 -7.67
CA MET A 184 -1.00 13.19 -7.39
C MET A 184 -1.93 13.78 -6.33
N ASN A 185 -3.24 13.49 -6.42
CA ASN A 185 -4.24 14.02 -5.49
C ASN A 185 -4.24 13.34 -4.12
N THR A 186 -3.60 12.17 -4.00
CA THR A 186 -3.50 11.41 -2.74
C THR A 186 -2.08 11.37 -2.18
N ALA A 187 -1.13 12.05 -2.81
CA ALA A 187 0.24 12.12 -2.32
C ALA A 187 0.27 12.69 -0.89
N PRO A 188 1.07 12.11 0.01
CA PRO A 188 1.28 12.69 1.33
C PRO A 188 1.79 14.13 1.19
N LYS A 189 1.19 15.04 1.94
CA LYS A 189 1.71 16.39 2.05
C LYS A 189 2.92 16.38 2.99
N PRO A 190 3.95 17.18 2.70
CA PRO A 190 5.14 17.29 3.55
C PRO A 190 4.81 17.76 4.97
#